data_780aede4272d0f87ab962553d61a3507
#
_entry.id   780aede4272d0f87ab962553d61a3507
#
_cell.length_a   1.000
_cell.length_b   1.000
_cell.length_c   1.000
_cell.angle_alpha   90.00
_cell.angle_beta   90.00
_cell.angle_gamma   90.00
#
_symmetry.space_group_name_H-M   'P 1'
#
loop_
_entity.id
_entity.type
_entity.pdbx_description
1 polymer ?
#
loop_
_entity_poly.entity_id
_entity_poly.type
_entity_poly.pdbx_seq_one_letter_code
_entity_poly.pdbx_strand_id
1 'polypeptide(L)'
;MSQQVLNLTCPGCGAQITAGMTECPYGHPVTISTFNSVYSMPMPMVNKYANAYKTRLNDNPGDSQSMEGAAYCYLKLKMYAKAREAFEGAIQENFDNAELYFYAAICLLEGKKAFLHQRPTIDKIIEYINAAIMIEPRGIFYYFLAYIKYDYFKRKFLNTSPNYLDTLMTASECGYSQYDADQLFSILGVEKPADF
;
A
#
# COMPACT_ATOMS: atom_id res chain seq x y z
N MET A 1 8.97 -19.17 37.08
CA MET A 1 8.68 -18.25 35.97
C MET A 1 7.59 -18.89 35.13
N SER A 2 6.34 -18.43 35.31
CA SER A 2 5.19 -18.96 34.54
C SER A 2 5.30 -18.44 33.10
N GLN A 3 5.57 -19.30 32.15
CA GLN A 3 5.39 -19.00 30.75
C GLN A 3 3.89 -18.72 30.53
N GLN A 4 3.54 -17.45 30.32
CA GLN A 4 2.23 -17.11 29.78
C GLN A 4 2.14 -17.75 28.38
N VAL A 5 1.37 -18.82 28.27
CA VAL A 5 0.99 -19.39 26.98
C VAL A 5 0.08 -18.37 26.31
N LEU A 6 0.64 -17.53 25.45
CA LEU A 6 -0.14 -16.65 24.59
C LEU A 6 -0.99 -17.54 23.68
N ASN A 7 -2.27 -17.63 23.95
CA ASN A 7 -3.24 -18.30 23.07
C ASN A 7 -3.40 -17.46 21.79
N LEU A 8 -2.50 -17.68 20.83
CA LEU A 8 -2.56 -17.03 19.54
C LEU A 8 -3.65 -17.72 18.68
N THR A 9 -4.54 -16.92 18.12
CA THR A 9 -5.57 -17.39 17.21
C THR A 9 -5.45 -16.75 15.83
N CYS A 10 -5.74 -17.55 14.80
CA CYS A 10 -5.76 -17.06 13.42
C CYS A 10 -6.83 -15.98 13.23
N PRO A 11 -6.51 -14.77 12.74
CA PRO A 11 -7.50 -13.73 12.51
C PRO A 11 -8.61 -14.12 11.52
N GLY A 12 -8.28 -15.00 10.56
CA GLY A 12 -9.22 -15.42 9.52
C GLY A 12 -10.30 -16.41 10.02
N CYS A 13 -9.91 -17.41 10.84
CA CYS A 13 -10.81 -18.50 11.22
C CYS A 13 -10.86 -18.83 12.72
N GLY A 14 -10.04 -18.18 13.55
CA GLY A 14 -9.99 -18.45 15.00
C GLY A 14 -9.23 -19.73 15.40
N ALA A 15 -8.65 -20.49 14.45
CA ALA A 15 -7.86 -21.66 14.77
C ALA A 15 -6.65 -21.31 15.64
N GLN A 16 -6.27 -22.22 16.55
CA GLN A 16 -5.07 -22.07 17.37
C GLN A 16 -3.84 -22.06 16.47
N ILE A 17 -2.95 -21.13 16.72
CA ILE A 17 -1.67 -20.97 16.03
C ILE A 17 -0.55 -20.86 17.06
N THR A 18 0.67 -21.23 16.64
CA THR A 18 1.87 -21.10 17.46
C THR A 18 2.75 -19.96 16.91
N ALA A 19 3.61 -19.43 17.76
CA ALA A 19 4.58 -18.43 17.33
C ALA A 19 5.47 -18.99 16.20
N GLY A 20 5.68 -18.18 15.16
CA GLY A 20 6.48 -18.55 13.99
C GLY A 20 5.69 -19.23 12.85
N MET A 21 4.39 -19.50 13.01
CA MET A 21 3.58 -19.94 11.88
C MET A 21 3.32 -18.79 10.91
N THR A 22 3.52 -19.03 9.62
CA THR A 22 3.16 -18.11 8.53
C THR A 22 1.73 -18.31 8.06
N GLU A 23 1.20 -19.53 8.17
CA GLU A 23 -0.18 -19.92 7.83
C GLU A 23 -0.77 -20.78 8.95
N CYS A 24 -2.08 -20.67 9.15
CA CYS A 24 -2.80 -21.56 10.06
C CYS A 24 -3.08 -22.93 9.40
N PRO A 25 -3.54 -23.95 10.15
CA PRO A 25 -3.85 -25.27 9.60
C PRO A 25 -4.89 -25.28 8.46
N TYR A 26 -5.60 -24.18 8.26
CA TYR A 26 -6.60 -24.00 7.18
C TYR A 26 -6.10 -23.10 6.04
N GLY A 27 -4.79 -22.84 5.94
CA GLY A 27 -4.18 -22.06 4.86
C GLY A 27 -4.43 -20.54 4.92
N HIS A 28 -4.88 -20.00 6.07
CA HIS A 28 -4.98 -18.54 6.20
C HIS A 28 -3.65 -17.97 6.67
N PRO A 29 -3.16 -16.87 6.09
CA PRO A 29 -1.95 -16.23 6.56
C PRO A 29 -2.14 -15.76 8.01
N VAL A 30 -1.11 -15.94 8.83
CA VAL A 30 -1.12 -15.50 10.23
C VAL A 30 -0.83 -14.01 10.32
N THR A 31 -0.04 -13.50 9.39
CA THR A 31 0.35 -12.09 9.31
C THR A 31 0.22 -11.58 7.87
N ILE A 32 -0.26 -10.37 7.71
CA ILE A 32 -0.30 -9.66 6.43
C ILE A 32 0.93 -8.77 6.36
N SER A 33 1.87 -9.12 5.48
CA SER A 33 3.14 -8.37 5.27
C SER A 33 3.26 -7.75 3.89
N THR A 34 2.31 -8.02 2.99
CA THR A 34 2.28 -7.43 1.64
C THR A 34 0.84 -7.20 1.20
N PHE A 35 0.64 -6.25 0.29
CA PHE A 35 -0.69 -6.02 -0.28
C PHE A 35 -1.22 -7.24 -1.06
N ASN A 36 -0.34 -8.00 -1.70
CA ASN A 36 -0.73 -9.21 -2.43
C ASN A 36 -1.42 -10.24 -1.53
N SER A 37 -1.05 -10.30 -0.25
CA SER A 37 -1.70 -11.19 0.74
C SER A 37 -3.19 -10.89 0.94
N VAL A 38 -3.62 -9.65 0.74
CA VAL A 38 -5.03 -9.25 0.87
C VAL A 38 -5.72 -9.00 -0.46
N TYR A 39 -4.97 -8.87 -1.56
CA TYR A 39 -5.52 -8.48 -2.86
C TYR A 39 -6.61 -9.44 -3.35
N SER A 40 -6.38 -10.74 -3.23
CA SER A 40 -7.32 -11.80 -3.63
C SER A 40 -8.31 -12.21 -2.54
N MET A 41 -8.13 -11.72 -1.29
CA MET A 41 -9.00 -12.10 -0.18
C MET A 41 -10.43 -11.57 -0.36
N PRO A 42 -11.46 -12.38 0.01
CA PRO A 42 -12.83 -11.91 0.12
C PRO A 42 -12.97 -10.80 1.18
N MET A 43 -13.77 -9.77 0.90
CA MET A 43 -13.94 -8.60 1.79
C MET A 43 -14.33 -8.96 3.23
N PRO A 44 -15.19 -9.98 3.51
CA PRO A 44 -15.48 -10.38 4.89
C PRO A 44 -14.25 -10.85 5.65
N MET A 45 -13.30 -11.53 4.97
CA MET A 45 -12.06 -11.97 5.59
C MET A 45 -11.13 -10.80 5.85
N VAL A 46 -10.98 -9.88 4.89
CA VAL A 46 -10.18 -8.65 5.08
C VAL A 46 -10.68 -7.87 6.30
N ASN A 47 -12.01 -7.76 6.49
CA ASN A 47 -12.60 -7.13 7.68
C ASN A 47 -12.22 -7.81 9.00
N LYS A 48 -12.15 -9.16 9.01
CA LYS A 48 -11.71 -9.90 10.22
C LYS A 48 -10.27 -9.56 10.58
N TYR A 49 -9.37 -9.54 9.57
CA TYR A 49 -7.97 -9.16 9.79
C TYR A 49 -7.86 -7.70 10.26
N ALA A 50 -8.56 -6.76 9.61
CA ALA A 50 -8.56 -5.37 10.02
C ALA A 50 -8.99 -5.18 11.48
N ASN A 51 -10.03 -5.90 11.92
CA ASN A 51 -10.49 -5.85 13.30
C ASN A 51 -9.48 -6.49 14.27
N ALA A 52 -8.85 -7.61 13.89
CA ALA A 52 -7.83 -8.24 14.72
C ALA A 52 -6.62 -7.33 14.92
N TYR A 53 -6.13 -6.68 13.84
CA TYR A 53 -5.05 -5.71 13.95
C TYR A 53 -5.45 -4.48 14.78
N LYS A 54 -6.66 -3.95 14.60
CA LYS A 54 -7.18 -2.86 15.43
C LYS A 54 -7.15 -3.21 16.92
N THR A 55 -7.55 -4.43 17.28
CA THR A 55 -7.50 -4.88 18.69
C THR A 55 -6.05 -4.94 19.18
N ARG A 56 -5.14 -5.53 18.40
CA ARG A 56 -3.71 -5.57 18.77
C ARG A 56 -3.09 -4.18 18.96
N LEU A 57 -3.44 -3.25 18.07
CA LEU A 57 -2.95 -1.86 18.16
C LEU A 57 -3.53 -1.09 19.34
N ASN A 58 -4.72 -1.44 19.84
CA ASN A 58 -5.22 -0.90 21.10
C ASN A 58 -4.39 -1.37 22.30
N ASP A 59 -3.92 -2.63 22.27
CA ASP A 59 -3.11 -3.20 23.35
C ASP A 59 -1.63 -2.79 23.23
N ASN A 60 -1.13 -2.66 22.01
CA ASN A 60 0.24 -2.22 21.70
C ASN A 60 0.27 -1.26 20.51
N PRO A 61 0.11 0.05 20.73
CA PRO A 61 0.07 1.06 19.67
C PRO A 61 1.37 1.17 18.84
N GLY A 62 2.51 0.71 19.34
CA GLY A 62 3.80 0.73 18.67
C GLY A 62 4.11 -0.53 17.84
N ASP A 63 3.16 -1.45 17.68
CA ASP A 63 3.38 -2.67 16.89
C ASP A 63 3.37 -2.36 15.38
N SER A 64 4.56 -2.09 14.83
CA SER A 64 4.79 -1.78 13.41
C SER A 64 4.20 -2.84 12.46
N GLN A 65 4.35 -4.13 12.79
CA GLN A 65 3.82 -5.22 11.98
C GLN A 65 2.28 -5.20 11.93
N SER A 66 1.64 -4.90 13.05
CA SER A 66 0.18 -4.74 13.10
C SER A 66 -0.28 -3.48 12.39
N MET A 67 0.49 -2.37 12.43
CA MET A 67 0.19 -1.17 11.65
C MET A 67 0.23 -1.47 10.16
N GLU A 68 1.28 -2.11 9.69
CA GLU A 68 1.45 -2.49 8.28
C GLU A 68 0.33 -3.42 7.81
N GLY A 69 0.04 -4.49 8.54
CA GLY A 69 -1.05 -5.41 8.23
C GLY A 69 -2.43 -4.74 8.22
N ALA A 70 -2.69 -3.83 9.17
CA ALA A 70 -3.91 -3.04 9.21
C ALA A 70 -4.01 -2.10 8.00
N ALA A 71 -2.91 -1.44 7.62
CA ALA A 71 -2.85 -0.52 6.49
C ALA A 71 -3.23 -1.21 5.18
N TYR A 72 -2.67 -2.41 4.89
CA TYR A 72 -3.05 -3.19 3.71
C TYR A 72 -4.53 -3.60 3.73
N CYS A 73 -5.05 -4.02 4.88
CA CYS A 73 -6.47 -4.34 5.02
C CYS A 73 -7.34 -3.11 4.77
N TYR A 74 -7.03 -1.95 5.38
CA TYR A 74 -7.79 -0.72 5.19
C TYR A 74 -7.74 -0.22 3.74
N LEU A 75 -6.59 -0.34 3.07
CA LEU A 75 -6.46 0.01 1.65
C LEU A 75 -7.38 -0.87 0.78
N LYS A 76 -7.37 -2.18 0.98
CA LYS A 76 -8.27 -3.11 0.28
C LYS A 76 -9.74 -2.79 0.54
N LEU A 77 -10.09 -2.35 1.74
CA LEU A 77 -11.44 -1.92 2.13
C LEU A 77 -11.78 -0.49 1.64
N LYS A 78 -10.87 0.17 0.91
CA LYS A 78 -11.00 1.57 0.43
C LYS A 78 -11.18 2.59 1.58
N MET A 79 -10.70 2.26 2.77
CA MET A 79 -10.68 3.15 3.94
C MET A 79 -9.41 4.01 3.91
N TYR A 80 -9.25 4.81 2.85
CA TYR A 80 -7.99 5.48 2.49
C TYR A 80 -7.37 6.32 3.62
N ALA A 81 -8.17 7.07 4.37
CA ALA A 81 -7.67 7.88 5.49
C ALA A 81 -7.03 7.01 6.58
N LYS A 82 -7.70 5.91 6.97
CA LYS A 82 -7.16 4.98 7.98
C LYS A 82 -5.95 4.20 7.45
N ALA A 83 -5.99 3.80 6.18
CA ALA A 83 -4.86 3.14 5.54
C ALA A 83 -3.63 4.04 5.54
N ARG A 84 -3.78 5.32 5.17
CA ARG A 84 -2.71 6.30 5.17
C ARG A 84 -2.13 6.49 6.58
N GLU A 85 -2.97 6.74 7.59
CA GLU A 85 -2.55 6.90 8.97
C GLU A 85 -1.72 5.70 9.45
N ALA A 86 -2.17 4.48 9.13
CA ALA A 86 -1.47 3.26 9.51
C ALA A 86 -0.15 3.07 8.73
N PHE A 87 -0.09 3.41 7.42
CA PHE A 87 1.16 3.42 6.66
C PHE A 87 2.14 4.47 7.18
N GLU A 88 1.68 5.70 7.45
CA GLU A 88 2.51 6.77 8.02
C GLU A 88 3.06 6.39 9.39
N GLY A 89 2.27 5.70 10.23
CA GLY A 89 2.74 5.14 11.50
C GLY A 89 3.79 4.04 11.30
N ALA A 90 3.56 3.12 10.36
CA ALA A 90 4.53 2.06 10.05
C ALA A 90 5.85 2.62 9.48
N ILE A 91 5.80 3.69 8.69
CA ILE A 91 6.98 4.39 8.15
C ILE A 91 7.87 4.94 9.27
N GLN A 92 7.29 5.44 10.36
CA GLN A 92 8.07 5.97 11.50
C GLN A 92 8.93 4.89 12.16
N GLU A 93 8.44 3.65 12.18
CA GLU A 93 9.14 2.51 12.79
C GLU A 93 10.04 1.78 11.76
N ASN A 94 9.69 1.82 10.47
CA ASN A 94 10.36 1.10 9.38
C ASN A 94 10.51 2.01 8.15
N PHE A 95 11.41 2.98 8.26
CA PHE A 95 11.60 4.04 7.26
C PHE A 95 12.32 3.57 5.98
N ASP A 96 12.87 2.37 5.95
CA ASP A 96 13.57 1.77 4.80
C ASP A 96 12.71 0.80 3.99
N ASN A 97 11.41 0.69 4.29
CA ASN A 97 10.47 -0.11 3.52
C ASN A 97 9.80 0.74 2.43
N ALA A 98 10.25 0.59 1.19
CA ALA A 98 9.75 1.34 0.03
C ALA A 98 8.25 1.16 -0.23
N GLU A 99 7.70 -0.03 0.04
CA GLU A 99 6.27 -0.32 -0.19
C GLU A 99 5.35 0.53 0.69
N LEU A 100 5.75 0.85 1.92
CA LEU A 100 4.94 1.68 2.81
C LEU A 100 4.71 3.07 2.21
N TYR A 101 5.77 3.70 1.68
CA TYR A 101 5.66 5.00 0.99
C TYR A 101 4.81 4.90 -0.28
N PHE A 102 5.02 3.85 -1.08
CA PHE A 102 4.25 3.65 -2.31
C PHE A 102 2.74 3.55 -2.02
N TYR A 103 2.34 2.74 -1.05
CA TYR A 103 0.92 2.61 -0.70
C TYR A 103 0.37 3.83 0.05
N ALA A 104 1.17 4.53 0.84
CA ALA A 104 0.78 5.82 1.42
C ALA A 104 0.47 6.85 0.32
N ALA A 105 1.28 6.91 -0.73
CA ALA A 105 1.03 7.75 -1.90
C ALA A 105 -0.29 7.39 -2.62
N ILE A 106 -0.56 6.11 -2.79
CA ILE A 106 -1.83 5.62 -3.36
C ILE A 106 -3.03 6.07 -2.52
N CYS A 107 -2.93 5.98 -1.19
CA CYS A 107 -4.00 6.39 -0.28
C CYS A 107 -4.38 7.86 -0.42
N LEU A 108 -3.42 8.74 -0.74
CA LEU A 108 -3.66 10.17 -0.93
C LEU A 108 -4.55 10.50 -2.13
N LEU A 109 -4.66 9.59 -3.11
CA LEU A 109 -5.58 9.76 -4.25
C LEU A 109 -7.04 9.42 -3.91
N GLU A 110 -7.31 8.74 -2.80
CA GLU A 110 -8.66 8.43 -2.31
C GLU A 110 -9.59 7.81 -3.38
N GLY A 111 -9.05 7.01 -4.29
CA GLY A 111 -9.83 6.42 -5.39
C GLY A 111 -10.23 7.41 -6.48
N LYS A 112 -9.58 8.56 -6.57
CA LYS A 112 -9.85 9.62 -7.56
C LYS A 112 -8.66 9.81 -8.50
N LYS A 113 -8.92 10.34 -9.69
CA LYS A 113 -7.87 10.73 -10.64
C LYS A 113 -7.01 11.85 -10.06
N ALA A 114 -5.70 11.84 -10.33
CA ALA A 114 -4.77 12.86 -9.84
C ALA A 114 -5.18 14.28 -10.25
N PHE A 115 -5.75 14.44 -11.45
CA PHE A 115 -6.27 15.71 -11.97
C PHE A 115 -7.23 16.43 -11.02
N LEU A 116 -8.01 15.68 -10.21
CA LEU A 116 -9.04 16.22 -9.31
C LEU A 116 -8.47 16.75 -7.99
N HIS A 117 -7.20 16.49 -7.70
CA HIS A 117 -6.57 16.90 -6.44
C HIS A 117 -5.96 18.30 -6.53
N GLN A 118 -5.76 18.90 -5.36
CA GLN A 118 -5.04 20.15 -5.21
C GLN A 118 -3.52 19.92 -5.27
N ARG A 119 -2.77 20.96 -5.62
CA ARG A 119 -1.32 20.89 -5.78
C ARG A 119 -0.58 20.36 -4.53
N PRO A 120 -0.89 20.76 -3.29
CA PRO A 120 -0.20 20.24 -2.12
C PRO A 120 -0.35 18.72 -1.93
N THR A 121 -1.52 18.16 -2.27
CA THR A 121 -1.72 16.71 -2.24
C THR A 121 -0.86 16.00 -3.28
N ILE A 122 -0.77 16.55 -4.49
CA ILE A 122 0.07 15.99 -5.55
C ILE A 122 1.56 16.07 -5.19
N ASP A 123 1.99 17.17 -4.61
CA ASP A 123 3.38 17.33 -4.16
C ASP A 123 3.72 16.29 -3.08
N LYS A 124 2.81 16.01 -2.14
CA LYS A 124 3.01 14.98 -1.12
C LYS A 124 3.02 13.55 -1.71
N ILE A 125 2.18 13.29 -2.71
CA ILE A 125 2.21 12.02 -3.45
C ILE A 125 3.58 11.82 -4.10
N ILE A 126 4.08 12.84 -4.79
CA ILE A 126 5.40 12.81 -5.46
C ILE A 126 6.52 12.62 -4.43
N GLU A 127 6.45 13.29 -3.29
CA GLU A 127 7.40 13.11 -2.19
C GLU A 127 7.48 11.64 -1.76
N TYR A 128 6.33 11.01 -1.50
CA TYR A 128 6.29 9.61 -1.10
C TYR A 128 6.77 8.65 -2.20
N ILE A 129 6.37 8.87 -3.45
CA ILE A 129 6.85 8.03 -4.56
C ILE A 129 8.37 8.17 -4.70
N ASN A 130 8.93 9.37 -4.59
CA ASN A 130 10.37 9.59 -4.67
C ASN A 130 11.10 8.94 -3.48
N ALA A 131 10.54 8.97 -2.27
CA ALA A 131 11.10 8.25 -1.13
C ALA A 131 11.15 6.73 -1.40
N ALA A 132 10.07 6.15 -1.94
CA ALA A 132 10.05 4.74 -2.33
C ALA A 132 11.13 4.42 -3.38
N ILE A 133 11.30 5.27 -4.41
CA ILE A 133 12.31 5.12 -5.46
C ILE A 133 13.74 5.22 -4.89
N MET A 134 13.97 6.11 -3.94
CA MET A 134 15.30 6.26 -3.31
C MET A 134 15.70 5.05 -2.49
N ILE A 135 14.73 4.38 -1.85
CA ILE A 135 14.97 3.16 -1.06
C ILE A 135 15.18 1.97 -2.00
N GLU A 136 14.27 1.80 -2.96
CA GLU A 136 14.30 0.70 -3.93
C GLU A 136 13.79 1.19 -5.29
N PRO A 137 14.64 1.31 -6.33
CA PRO A 137 14.24 1.79 -7.66
C PRO A 137 13.51 0.68 -8.44
N ARG A 138 12.18 0.56 -8.24
CA ARG A 138 11.32 -0.41 -8.94
C ARG A 138 10.54 0.25 -10.08
N GLY A 139 10.41 -0.42 -11.21
CA GLY A 139 9.72 0.12 -12.39
C GLY A 139 8.29 0.56 -12.12
N ILE A 140 7.55 -0.15 -11.25
CA ILE A 140 6.17 0.22 -10.90
C ILE A 140 6.07 1.55 -10.14
N PHE A 141 7.10 1.94 -9.38
CA PHE A 141 7.12 3.22 -8.69
C PHE A 141 7.30 4.38 -9.68
N TYR A 142 8.21 4.22 -10.66
CA TYR A 142 8.36 5.16 -11.76
C TYR A 142 7.12 5.22 -12.65
N TYR A 143 6.45 4.09 -12.88
CA TYR A 143 5.21 4.04 -13.64
C TYR A 143 4.10 4.84 -12.94
N PHE A 144 3.96 4.71 -11.63
CA PHE A 144 3.02 5.50 -10.85
C PHE A 144 3.38 7.00 -10.88
N LEU A 145 4.66 7.34 -10.74
CA LEU A 145 5.12 8.74 -10.89
C LEU A 145 4.79 9.31 -12.27
N ALA A 146 4.99 8.52 -13.33
CA ALA A 146 4.64 8.91 -14.69
C ALA A 146 3.14 9.15 -14.85
N TYR A 147 2.28 8.30 -14.25
CA TYR A 147 0.84 8.50 -14.21
C TYR A 147 0.47 9.83 -13.53
N ILE A 148 1.06 10.15 -12.37
CA ILE A 148 0.82 11.43 -11.70
C ILE A 148 1.22 12.61 -12.58
N LYS A 149 2.39 12.53 -13.24
CA LYS A 149 2.86 13.57 -14.17
C LYS A 149 1.94 13.71 -15.37
N TYR A 150 1.46 12.59 -15.92
CA TYR A 150 0.51 12.61 -17.03
C TYR A 150 -0.84 13.21 -16.60
N ASP A 151 -1.50 12.60 -15.59
CA ASP A 151 -2.90 12.92 -15.27
C ASP A 151 -3.05 14.28 -14.59
N TYR A 152 -2.04 14.74 -13.83
CA TYR A 152 -2.09 16.06 -13.20
C TYR A 152 -1.40 17.13 -14.03
N PHE A 153 -0.12 16.97 -14.37
CA PHE A 153 0.66 18.07 -14.96
C PHE A 153 0.37 18.21 -16.45
N LYS A 154 0.51 17.16 -17.27
CA LYS A 154 0.27 17.25 -18.71
C LYS A 154 -1.16 17.73 -19.01
N ARG A 155 -2.16 17.16 -18.35
CA ARG A 155 -3.56 17.55 -18.57
C ARG A 155 -3.90 18.96 -18.13
N LYS A 156 -3.13 19.55 -17.23
CA LYS A 156 -3.24 20.96 -16.81
C LYS A 156 -2.27 21.88 -17.55
N PHE A 157 -1.59 21.37 -18.59
CA PHE A 157 -0.59 22.11 -19.37
C PHE A 157 0.57 22.65 -18.51
N LEU A 158 0.93 21.92 -17.44
CA LEU A 158 2.04 22.25 -16.57
C LEU A 158 3.29 21.44 -16.98
N ASN A 159 4.42 22.12 -17.09
CA ASN A 159 5.69 21.45 -17.40
C ASN A 159 6.31 20.81 -16.16
N THR A 160 6.93 19.65 -16.36
CA THR A 160 7.75 18.95 -15.36
C THR A 160 9.03 18.43 -16.01
N SER A 161 10.12 18.41 -15.25
CA SER A 161 11.37 17.77 -15.69
C SER A 161 11.82 16.76 -14.63
N PRO A 162 12.08 15.50 -14.99
CA PRO A 162 11.74 14.87 -16.28
C PRO A 162 10.22 14.88 -16.53
N ASN A 163 9.80 14.85 -17.80
CA ASN A 163 8.37 14.78 -18.14
C ASN A 163 7.82 13.35 -17.94
N TYR A 164 6.53 13.13 -18.21
CA TYR A 164 5.91 11.82 -17.99
C TYR A 164 6.44 10.73 -18.95
N LEU A 165 6.82 11.08 -20.19
CA LEU A 165 7.38 10.13 -21.16
C LEU A 165 8.77 9.68 -20.73
N ASP A 166 9.64 10.61 -20.34
CA ASP A 166 10.97 10.29 -19.81
C ASP A 166 10.86 9.40 -18.56
N THR A 167 9.87 9.68 -17.70
CA THR A 167 9.63 8.88 -16.49
C THR A 167 9.09 7.47 -16.83
N LEU A 168 8.26 7.32 -17.89
CA LEU A 168 7.82 6.02 -18.41
C LEU A 168 8.99 5.21 -19.01
N MET A 169 9.91 5.87 -19.70
CA MET A 169 11.12 5.20 -20.19
C MET A 169 11.92 4.61 -19.04
N THR A 170 12.18 5.40 -17.99
CA THR A 170 12.84 4.93 -16.77
C THR A 170 12.08 3.78 -16.11
N ALA A 171 10.74 3.84 -16.07
CA ALA A 171 9.93 2.74 -15.55
C ALA A 171 10.18 1.44 -16.33
N SER A 172 10.26 1.52 -17.66
CA SER A 172 10.52 0.38 -18.54
C SER A 172 11.93 -0.19 -18.33
N GLU A 173 12.94 0.68 -18.19
CA GLU A 173 14.32 0.30 -17.90
C GLU A 173 14.48 -0.41 -16.55
N CYS A 174 13.77 0.06 -15.51
CA CYS A 174 13.74 -0.58 -14.19
C CYS A 174 12.88 -1.85 -14.14
N GLY A 175 12.11 -2.15 -15.19
CA GLY A 175 11.29 -3.34 -15.33
C GLY A 175 9.99 -3.28 -14.52
N TYR A 176 8.85 -3.38 -15.21
CA TYR A 176 7.54 -3.67 -14.65
C TYR A 176 6.75 -4.51 -15.64
N SER A 177 5.79 -5.27 -15.17
CA SER A 177 4.91 -6.07 -16.02
C SER A 177 3.58 -5.35 -16.28
N GLN A 178 2.88 -5.76 -17.35
CA GLN A 178 1.50 -5.30 -17.59
C GLN A 178 0.59 -5.65 -16.41
N TYR A 179 0.82 -6.79 -15.76
CA TYR A 179 0.09 -7.19 -14.57
C TYR A 179 0.27 -6.19 -13.41
N ASP A 180 1.50 -5.71 -13.16
CA ASP A 180 1.76 -4.70 -12.12
C ASP A 180 1.03 -3.38 -12.42
N ALA A 181 1.02 -2.96 -13.69
CA ALA A 181 0.32 -1.76 -14.13
C ALA A 181 -1.21 -1.90 -13.94
N ASP A 182 -1.78 -3.03 -14.35
CA ASP A 182 -3.23 -3.29 -14.20
C ASP A 182 -3.62 -3.39 -12.71
N GLN A 183 -2.79 -4.04 -11.91
CA GLN A 183 -2.97 -4.10 -10.46
C GLN A 183 -2.93 -2.70 -9.83
N LEU A 184 -1.99 -1.84 -10.24
CA LEU A 184 -1.90 -0.47 -9.76
C LEU A 184 -3.22 0.28 -10.02
N PHE A 185 -3.74 0.29 -11.26
CA PHE A 185 -5.00 0.98 -11.57
C PHE A 185 -6.20 0.39 -10.83
N SER A 186 -6.21 -0.93 -10.62
CA SER A 186 -7.22 -1.60 -9.77
C SER A 186 -7.18 -1.08 -8.32
N ILE A 187 -5.98 -0.91 -7.74
CA ILE A 187 -5.79 -0.39 -6.38
C ILE A 187 -6.15 1.09 -6.31
N LEU A 188 -5.73 1.87 -7.30
CA LEU A 188 -6.08 3.29 -7.43
C LEU A 188 -7.59 3.49 -7.56
N GLY A 189 -8.33 2.49 -8.07
CA GLY A 189 -9.77 2.59 -8.29
C GLY A 189 -10.15 3.57 -9.41
N VAL A 190 -9.24 3.78 -10.36
CA VAL A 190 -9.44 4.64 -11.53
C VAL A 190 -9.10 3.89 -12.81
N GLU A 191 -9.74 4.26 -13.91
CA GLU A 191 -9.41 3.70 -15.22
C GLU A 191 -8.07 4.23 -15.72
N LYS A 192 -7.27 3.33 -16.31
CA LYS A 192 -6.04 3.71 -17.02
C LYS A 192 -6.43 4.62 -18.19
N PRO A 193 -5.77 5.79 -18.35
CA PRO A 193 -6.03 6.64 -19.51
C PRO A 193 -5.64 5.94 -20.81
N ALA A 194 -6.45 6.12 -21.87
CA ALA A 194 -6.21 5.47 -23.17
C ALA A 194 -4.89 5.89 -23.83
N ASP A 195 -4.47 7.12 -23.55
CA ASP A 195 -3.24 7.71 -24.13
C ASP A 195 -2.01 7.59 -23.20
N PHE A 196 -2.09 6.71 -22.17
CA PHE A 196 -1.02 6.51 -21.19
C PHE A 196 -0.40 5.11 -21.23
#